data_6409971e597f5565d9e1a5b574e8c429
#
_entry.id   6409971e597f5565d9e1a5b574e8c429
#
_cell.length_a   1.000
_cell.length_b   1.000
_cell.length_c   1.000
_cell.angle_alpha   90.00
_cell.angle_beta   90.00
_cell.angle_gamma   90.00
#
_symmetry.space_group_name_H-M   'P 1'
#
loop_
_entity.id
_entity.type
_entity.pdbx_description
1 polymer ?
#
loop_
_entity_poly.entity_id
_entity_poly.type
_entity_poly.pdbx_seq_one_letter_code
_entity_poly.pdbx_strand_id
1 'polypeptide(L)'
;SGAVITIDSSTPFSSAPNANSIWILQNTTLQTSQWRVVSVTEDKDNYAIIGTAYNSGKFAFIEDGSTLPVRNVTILNALKDAPTIDSATQFFYVEDQKAKVKIILDYQAVPGVSQYQVQYRKDNGNFVSTIVNGTDFTIFDASEGDYEFRVFSLNAALETSAEPSTLTETFSGKTAVPGDVTGVSAEQTGGFVRLKWDKSTDLDVTHGGFVYIRHDSSRTDGTGTFENAVD
;
A
#
# COMPACT_ATOMS: atom_id res chain seq x y z
N SER A 1 -1.18 -60.23 24.75
CA SER A 1 -2.36 -59.79 25.50
C SER A 1 -3.31 -59.10 24.51
N GLY A 2 -4.47 -59.69 24.28
CA GLY A 2 -5.49 -59.11 23.42
C GLY A 2 -6.21 -57.95 24.12
N ALA A 3 -6.62 -56.94 23.37
CA ALA A 3 -7.48 -55.89 23.87
C ALA A 3 -8.86 -56.47 24.19
N VAL A 4 -9.36 -56.18 25.37
CA VAL A 4 -10.73 -56.61 25.81
C VAL A 4 -11.66 -55.44 25.57
N ILE A 5 -12.75 -55.67 24.84
CA ILE A 5 -13.82 -54.70 24.67
C ILE A 5 -14.94 -55.09 25.62
N THR A 6 -15.29 -54.18 26.52
CA THR A 6 -16.42 -54.38 27.44
C THR A 6 -17.66 -53.74 26.82
N ILE A 7 -18.73 -54.50 26.72
CA ILE A 7 -20.00 -54.01 26.18
C ILE A 7 -20.80 -53.39 27.34
N ASP A 8 -21.41 -52.24 27.09
CA ASP A 8 -22.27 -51.59 28.08
C ASP A 8 -23.50 -52.46 28.36
N SER A 9 -23.71 -52.71 29.63
CA SER A 9 -24.83 -53.51 30.09
C SER A 9 -26.23 -52.89 29.85
N SER A 10 -26.26 -51.57 29.54
CA SER A 10 -27.49 -50.85 29.21
C SER A 10 -27.98 -51.12 27.78
N THR A 11 -27.11 -51.59 26.89
CA THR A 11 -27.40 -51.91 25.49
C THR A 11 -26.76 -53.25 25.08
N PRO A 12 -27.14 -54.35 25.73
CA PRO A 12 -26.57 -55.67 25.42
C PRO A 12 -26.98 -56.15 24.04
N PHE A 13 -26.18 -57.02 23.43
CA PHE A 13 -26.62 -57.72 22.23
C PHE A 13 -27.88 -58.56 22.57
N SER A 14 -28.85 -58.60 21.63
CA SER A 14 -30.06 -59.37 21.76
C SER A 14 -29.76 -60.87 21.81
N SER A 15 -28.64 -61.33 21.29
CA SER A 15 -28.10 -62.67 21.39
C SER A 15 -26.58 -62.63 21.31
N ALA A 16 -25.88 -63.62 21.89
CA ALA A 16 -24.41 -63.70 21.78
C ALA A 16 -24.00 -63.82 20.29
N PRO A 17 -23.04 -63.05 19.82
CA PRO A 17 -22.52 -63.21 18.45
C PRO A 17 -21.92 -64.60 18.26
N ASN A 18 -22.10 -65.16 17.06
CA ASN A 18 -21.50 -66.45 16.72
C ASN A 18 -19.97 -66.33 16.65
N ALA A 19 -19.26 -67.43 16.89
CA ALA A 19 -17.86 -67.50 16.68
C ALA A 19 -17.54 -67.09 15.23
N ASN A 20 -16.48 -66.21 15.04
CA ASN A 20 -16.06 -65.65 13.76
C ASN A 20 -17.00 -64.60 13.11
N SER A 21 -17.96 -64.04 13.87
CA SER A 21 -18.78 -62.94 13.38
C SER A 21 -17.93 -61.74 13.07
N ILE A 22 -18.21 -61.05 11.95
CA ILE A 22 -17.59 -59.77 11.62
C ILE A 22 -18.28 -58.68 12.43
N TRP A 23 -17.50 -57.84 13.06
CA TRP A 23 -18.01 -56.71 13.85
C TRP A 23 -17.23 -55.43 13.53
N ILE A 24 -17.87 -54.29 13.70
CA ILE A 24 -17.31 -52.98 13.48
C ILE A 24 -17.53 -52.13 14.74
N LEU A 25 -16.49 -51.54 15.23
CA LEU A 25 -16.56 -50.54 16.30
C LEU A 25 -16.64 -49.15 15.69
N GLN A 26 -17.68 -48.42 16.08
CA GLN A 26 -17.89 -47.06 15.61
C GLN A 26 -18.19 -46.14 16.80
N ASN A 27 -17.62 -44.97 16.82
CA ASN A 27 -17.92 -43.91 17.78
C ASN A 27 -17.85 -42.55 17.09
N THR A 28 -18.05 -41.45 17.84
CA THR A 28 -18.02 -40.09 17.30
C THR A 28 -16.69 -39.69 16.68
N THR A 29 -15.60 -40.33 17.09
CA THR A 29 -14.22 -40.04 16.62
C THR A 29 -13.76 -41.06 15.58
N LEU A 30 -14.24 -42.30 15.66
CA LEU A 30 -13.89 -43.40 14.77
C LEU A 30 -15.09 -43.73 13.88
N GLN A 31 -15.11 -43.20 12.68
CA GLN A 31 -16.18 -43.45 11.70
C GLN A 31 -15.70 -44.45 10.65
N THR A 32 -16.63 -45.25 10.17
CA THR A 32 -16.38 -46.17 9.06
C THR A 32 -16.19 -45.37 7.77
N SER A 33 -15.16 -45.71 7.00
CA SER A 33 -14.95 -45.19 5.66
C SER A 33 -15.28 -46.23 4.61
N GLN A 34 -15.82 -45.79 3.49
CA GLN A 34 -16.12 -46.64 2.35
C GLN A 34 -14.94 -46.64 1.37
N TRP A 35 -14.62 -47.83 0.87
CA TRP A 35 -13.54 -48.03 -0.07
C TRP A 35 -14.02 -48.83 -1.28
N ARG A 36 -13.64 -48.44 -2.47
CA ARG A 36 -13.83 -49.23 -3.67
C ARG A 36 -12.63 -50.16 -3.82
N VAL A 37 -12.86 -51.46 -3.74
CA VAL A 37 -11.81 -52.46 -3.95
C VAL A 37 -11.32 -52.42 -5.41
N VAL A 38 -10.03 -52.27 -5.61
CA VAL A 38 -9.37 -52.26 -6.92
C VAL A 38 -8.79 -53.65 -7.24
N SER A 39 -8.14 -54.28 -6.26
CA SER A 39 -7.63 -55.65 -6.43
C SER A 39 -7.66 -56.43 -5.12
N VAL A 40 -7.77 -57.70 -5.22
CA VAL A 40 -7.65 -58.68 -4.13
C VAL A 40 -6.62 -59.71 -4.57
N THR A 41 -5.59 -59.93 -3.80
CA THR A 41 -4.54 -60.94 -4.06
C THR A 41 -4.50 -61.87 -2.87
N GLU A 42 -4.54 -63.17 -3.12
CA GLU A 42 -4.33 -64.19 -2.10
C GLU A 42 -2.84 -64.36 -1.80
N ASP A 43 -2.49 -64.28 -0.53
CA ASP A 43 -1.14 -64.53 -0.04
C ASP A 43 -1.19 -65.53 1.13
N LYS A 44 -1.06 -66.82 0.77
CA LYS A 44 -1.18 -67.97 1.68
C LYS A 44 -2.56 -67.99 2.38
N ASP A 45 -2.59 -67.76 3.68
CA ASP A 45 -3.81 -67.74 4.48
C ASP A 45 -4.41 -66.35 4.64
N ASN A 46 -3.91 -65.33 3.89
CA ASN A 46 -4.35 -63.96 3.98
C ASN A 46 -4.73 -63.39 2.60
N TYR A 47 -5.53 -62.35 2.62
CA TYR A 47 -5.85 -61.58 1.42
C TYR A 47 -5.29 -60.17 1.53
N ALA A 48 -4.51 -59.76 0.53
CA ALA A 48 -4.11 -58.37 0.37
C ALA A 48 -5.17 -57.66 -0.48
N ILE A 49 -5.78 -56.63 0.10
CA ILE A 49 -6.83 -55.82 -0.57
C ILE A 49 -6.31 -54.42 -0.83
N ILE A 50 -6.31 -54.01 -2.09
CA ILE A 50 -6.03 -52.65 -2.50
C ILE A 50 -7.34 -51.96 -2.83
N GLY A 51 -7.59 -50.81 -2.19
CA GLY A 51 -8.81 -50.02 -2.41
C GLY A 51 -8.53 -48.55 -2.53
N THR A 52 -9.40 -47.83 -3.21
CA THR A 52 -9.43 -46.37 -3.22
C THR A 52 -10.57 -45.88 -2.34
N ALA A 53 -10.30 -44.80 -1.58
CA ALA A 53 -11.34 -44.20 -0.74
C ALA A 53 -12.52 -43.75 -1.60
N TYR A 54 -13.74 -44.13 -1.19
CA TYR A 54 -14.96 -43.72 -1.87
C TYR A 54 -15.56 -42.51 -1.16
N ASN A 55 -15.85 -41.47 -1.94
CA ASN A 55 -16.56 -40.30 -1.48
C ASN A 55 -17.91 -40.22 -2.23
N SER A 56 -19.02 -40.45 -1.51
CA SER A 56 -20.36 -40.44 -2.09
C SER A 56 -20.79 -39.08 -2.65
N GLY A 57 -20.18 -37.98 -2.16
CA GLY A 57 -20.46 -36.62 -2.64
C GLY A 57 -19.72 -36.24 -3.92
N LYS A 58 -18.77 -37.10 -4.40
CA LYS A 58 -17.94 -36.77 -5.55
C LYS A 58 -18.75 -36.51 -6.82
N PHE A 59 -19.77 -37.29 -7.06
CA PHE A 59 -20.57 -37.17 -8.28
C PHE A 59 -21.55 -36.00 -8.20
N ALA A 60 -22.19 -35.78 -7.06
CA ALA A 60 -23.02 -34.59 -6.85
C ALA A 60 -22.25 -33.31 -7.06
N PHE A 61 -21.01 -33.25 -6.59
CA PHE A 61 -20.13 -32.11 -6.79
C PHE A 61 -19.73 -31.86 -8.24
N ILE A 62 -19.58 -32.92 -9.04
CA ILE A 62 -19.23 -32.81 -10.48
C ILE A 62 -20.50 -32.50 -11.31
N GLU A 63 -21.66 -32.99 -10.91
CA GLU A 63 -22.91 -32.87 -11.69
C GLU A 63 -23.66 -31.57 -11.38
N ASP A 64 -23.45 -30.95 -10.23
CA ASP A 64 -24.09 -29.67 -9.84
C ASP A 64 -23.61 -28.44 -10.60
N GLY A 65 -22.69 -28.58 -11.56
CA GLY A 65 -22.14 -27.46 -12.29
C GLY A 65 -21.43 -26.45 -11.42
N SER A 66 -21.17 -26.80 -10.17
CA SER A 66 -20.38 -25.97 -9.25
C SER A 66 -18.99 -25.80 -9.82
N THR A 67 -18.69 -24.60 -10.31
CA THR A 67 -17.32 -24.24 -10.65
C THR A 67 -16.49 -24.43 -9.39
N LEU A 68 -15.52 -25.34 -9.45
CA LEU A 68 -14.53 -25.47 -8.41
C LEU A 68 -13.94 -24.07 -8.18
N PRO A 69 -13.93 -23.55 -6.94
CA PRO A 69 -13.22 -22.32 -6.69
C PRO A 69 -11.80 -22.48 -7.23
N VAL A 70 -11.41 -21.56 -8.08
CA VAL A 70 -10.05 -21.54 -8.63
C VAL A 70 -9.11 -21.57 -7.42
N ARG A 71 -8.46 -22.70 -7.21
CA ARG A 71 -7.47 -22.81 -6.15
C ARG A 71 -6.31 -21.94 -6.58
N ASN A 72 -6.10 -20.82 -5.91
CA ASN A 72 -4.88 -20.04 -6.08
C ASN A 72 -3.71 -20.96 -5.78
N VAL A 73 -3.02 -21.43 -6.81
CA VAL A 73 -1.95 -22.41 -6.70
C VAL A 73 -0.72 -21.79 -6.04
N THR A 74 -0.62 -20.46 -6.06
CA THR A 74 0.44 -19.70 -5.37
C THR A 74 -0.15 -18.44 -4.74
N ILE A 75 0.32 -18.11 -3.54
CA ILE A 75 0.05 -16.83 -2.88
C ILE A 75 0.74 -15.65 -3.59
N LEU A 76 1.64 -15.94 -4.55
CA LEU A 76 2.36 -14.92 -5.33
C LEU A 76 1.44 -14.09 -6.22
N ASN A 77 0.34 -14.67 -6.69
CA ASN A 77 -0.65 -13.98 -7.53
C ASN A 77 -1.85 -13.46 -6.74
N ALA A 78 -1.86 -13.60 -5.41
CA ALA A 78 -2.92 -12.98 -4.62
C ALA A 78 -2.79 -11.45 -4.74
N LEU A 79 -3.90 -10.78 -5.01
CA LEU A 79 -3.95 -9.32 -4.94
C LEU A 79 -3.55 -8.86 -3.54
N LYS A 80 -2.83 -7.78 -3.49
CA LYS A 80 -2.38 -7.17 -2.24
C LYS A 80 -3.28 -6.00 -1.90
N ASP A 81 -3.33 -5.63 -0.63
CA ASP A 81 -3.99 -4.41 -0.21
C ASP A 81 -3.22 -3.19 -0.74
N ALA A 82 -3.92 -2.08 -0.95
CA ALA A 82 -3.26 -0.82 -1.28
C ALA A 82 -2.41 -0.34 -0.10
N PRO A 83 -1.29 0.38 -0.34
CA PRO A 83 -0.50 0.96 0.74
C PRO A 83 -1.28 2.10 1.41
N THR A 84 -0.97 2.44 2.65
CA THR A 84 -1.48 3.67 3.27
C THR A 84 -0.60 4.83 2.83
N ILE A 85 -1.19 5.90 2.29
CA ILE A 85 -0.48 7.14 1.99
C ILE A 85 -0.32 7.91 3.30
N ASP A 86 0.92 8.28 3.64
CA ASP A 86 1.23 9.05 4.84
C ASP A 86 1.12 10.56 4.58
N SER A 87 1.74 11.04 3.50
CA SER A 87 1.73 12.46 3.17
C SER A 87 2.14 12.74 1.73
N ALA A 88 1.81 13.92 1.25
CA ALA A 88 2.43 14.55 0.10
C ALA A 88 2.95 15.94 0.52
N THR A 89 4.23 16.19 0.33
CA THR A 89 4.88 17.41 0.85
C THR A 89 5.67 18.12 -0.24
N GLN A 90 5.50 19.44 -0.32
CA GLN A 90 6.23 20.30 -1.23
C GLN A 90 7.57 20.70 -0.64
N PHE A 91 8.62 20.66 -1.46
CA PHE A 91 9.97 21.14 -1.13
C PHE A 91 10.54 21.99 -2.24
N PHE A 92 11.30 23.02 -1.86
CA PHE A 92 12.11 23.75 -2.79
C PHE A 92 13.48 23.06 -2.96
N TYR A 93 14.01 23.08 -4.17
CA TYR A 93 15.35 22.63 -4.49
C TYR A 93 15.98 23.53 -5.55
N VAL A 94 17.28 23.46 -5.70
CA VAL A 94 18.01 24.28 -6.67
C VAL A 94 18.55 23.38 -7.77
N GLU A 95 18.23 23.69 -9.00
CA GLU A 95 18.76 23.05 -10.20
C GLU A 95 19.08 24.12 -11.23
N ASP A 96 20.26 24.07 -11.85
CA ASP A 96 20.77 25.07 -12.81
C ASP A 96 20.69 26.53 -12.30
N GLN A 97 21.05 26.72 -11.02
CA GLN A 97 21.01 28.01 -10.31
C GLN A 97 19.57 28.62 -10.21
N LYS A 98 18.55 27.84 -10.41
CA LYS A 98 17.16 28.27 -10.29
C LYS A 98 16.47 27.48 -9.18
N ALA A 99 15.66 28.16 -8.38
CA ALA A 99 14.78 27.51 -7.44
C ALA A 99 13.66 26.80 -8.20
N LYS A 100 13.49 25.53 -7.88
CA LYS A 100 12.44 24.65 -8.40
C LYS A 100 11.68 24.03 -7.24
N VAL A 101 10.52 23.50 -7.54
CA VAL A 101 9.66 22.82 -6.57
C VAL A 101 9.57 21.36 -6.91
N LYS A 102 9.66 20.51 -5.89
CA LYS A 102 9.33 19.08 -5.98
C LYS A 102 8.25 18.72 -4.95
N ILE A 103 7.45 17.74 -5.28
CA ILE A 103 6.49 17.12 -4.36
C ILE A 103 6.98 15.72 -4.09
N ILE A 104 7.04 15.35 -2.81
CA ILE A 104 7.36 13.99 -2.38
C ILE A 104 6.08 13.39 -1.79
N LEU A 105 5.66 12.28 -2.35
CA LEU A 105 4.58 11.44 -1.86
C LEU A 105 5.19 10.28 -1.08
N ASP A 106 4.84 10.15 0.20
CA ASP A 106 5.28 9.09 1.08
C ASP A 106 4.13 8.15 1.42
N TYR A 107 4.39 6.84 1.43
CA TYR A 107 3.41 5.81 1.77
C TYR A 107 4.06 4.60 2.43
N GLN A 108 3.26 3.83 3.17
CA GLN A 108 3.74 2.70 3.96
C GLN A 108 3.98 1.46 3.09
N ALA A 109 5.02 0.70 3.45
CA ALA A 109 5.30 -0.57 2.80
C ALA A 109 4.21 -1.61 3.12
N VAL A 110 3.77 -2.34 2.09
CA VAL A 110 2.85 -3.48 2.24
C VAL A 110 3.67 -4.77 2.28
N PRO A 111 3.45 -5.66 3.26
CA PRO A 111 4.19 -6.91 3.37
C PRO A 111 4.11 -7.77 2.11
N GLY A 112 5.27 -8.15 1.57
CA GLY A 112 5.38 -8.98 0.37
C GLY A 112 5.11 -8.23 -0.93
N VAL A 113 5.15 -6.90 -0.91
CA VAL A 113 5.10 -6.01 -2.08
C VAL A 113 6.45 -5.35 -2.24
N SER A 114 6.99 -5.35 -3.46
CA SER A 114 8.25 -4.67 -3.82
C SER A 114 8.06 -3.56 -4.84
N GLN A 115 6.90 -3.50 -5.48
CA GLN A 115 6.60 -2.52 -6.52
C GLN A 115 5.21 -1.94 -6.31
N TYR A 116 5.08 -0.66 -6.62
CA TYR A 116 3.84 0.10 -6.53
C TYR A 116 3.58 0.82 -7.85
N GLN A 117 2.33 0.89 -8.25
CA GLN A 117 1.92 1.78 -9.32
C GLN A 117 1.42 3.08 -8.70
N VAL A 118 2.13 4.17 -8.98
CA VAL A 118 1.73 5.52 -8.59
C VAL A 118 1.11 6.20 -9.78
N GLN A 119 -0.07 6.74 -9.57
CA GLN A 119 -0.77 7.60 -10.53
C GLN A 119 -0.97 8.96 -9.89
N TYR A 120 -0.77 10.02 -10.66
CA TYR A 120 -1.10 11.35 -10.22
C TYR A 120 -1.68 12.18 -11.36
N ARG A 121 -2.49 13.15 -11.00
CA ARG A 121 -2.99 14.17 -11.93
C ARG A 121 -3.02 15.52 -11.23
N LYS A 122 -2.99 16.58 -12.02
CA LYS A 122 -3.11 17.96 -11.58
C LYS A 122 -4.37 18.57 -12.18
N ASP A 123 -5.10 19.37 -11.37
CA ASP A 123 -6.26 20.18 -11.79
C ASP A 123 -7.30 19.39 -12.60
N ASN A 124 -7.62 18.18 -12.13
CA ASN A 124 -8.53 17.23 -12.81
C ASN A 124 -8.12 16.85 -14.25
N GLY A 125 -6.85 17.00 -14.61
CA GLY A 125 -6.30 16.54 -15.87
C GLY A 125 -6.23 15.00 -15.98
N ASN A 126 -5.52 14.50 -16.97
CA ASN A 126 -5.30 13.07 -17.15
C ASN A 126 -4.31 12.52 -16.13
N PHE A 127 -4.53 11.28 -15.69
CA PHE A 127 -3.58 10.59 -14.84
C PHE A 127 -2.29 10.22 -15.58
N VAL A 128 -1.17 10.56 -14.96
CA VAL A 128 0.15 10.04 -15.31
C VAL A 128 0.42 8.85 -14.41
N SER A 129 0.88 7.72 -14.99
CA SER A 129 1.11 6.48 -14.26
C SER A 129 2.57 6.05 -14.37
N THR A 130 3.15 5.60 -13.26
CA THR A 130 4.51 5.06 -13.21
C THR A 130 4.61 3.90 -12.21
N ILE A 131 5.60 3.03 -12.40
CA ILE A 131 5.92 1.95 -11.44
C ILE A 131 7.14 2.37 -10.64
N VAL A 132 7.06 2.23 -9.32
CA VAL A 132 8.08 2.66 -8.36
C VAL A 132 8.51 1.46 -7.51
N ASN A 133 9.82 1.36 -7.25
CA ASN A 133 10.41 0.43 -6.31
C ASN A 133 10.74 1.20 -5.02
N GLY A 134 9.91 1.14 -4.03
CA GLY A 134 10.10 1.89 -2.78
C GLY A 134 8.79 2.41 -2.22
N THR A 135 8.89 3.25 -1.19
CA THR A 135 7.75 3.80 -0.46
C THR A 135 7.63 5.31 -0.60
N ASP A 136 8.32 5.88 -1.56
CA ASP A 136 8.26 7.28 -1.91
C ASP A 136 8.20 7.48 -3.43
N PHE A 137 7.60 8.60 -3.84
CA PHE A 137 7.56 9.03 -5.22
C PHE A 137 7.74 10.55 -5.31
N THR A 138 8.62 11.00 -6.20
CA THR A 138 8.92 12.42 -6.34
C THR A 138 8.47 12.96 -7.70
N ILE A 139 7.71 14.04 -7.69
CA ILE A 139 7.41 14.87 -8.85
C ILE A 139 8.37 16.04 -8.84
N PHE A 140 9.23 16.12 -9.84
CA PHE A 140 10.15 17.25 -10.02
C PHE A 140 9.50 18.36 -10.84
N ASP A 141 9.96 19.60 -10.61
CA ASP A 141 9.51 20.82 -11.30
C ASP A 141 7.99 21.01 -11.21
N ALA A 142 7.44 20.72 -10.04
CA ALA A 142 6.01 20.82 -9.77
C ALA A 142 5.56 22.27 -9.77
N SER A 143 4.37 22.53 -10.32
CA SER A 143 3.73 23.84 -10.32
C SER A 143 2.60 23.90 -9.30
N GLU A 144 2.10 25.10 -9.00
CA GLU A 144 0.90 25.29 -8.18
C GLU A 144 -0.31 24.54 -8.75
N GLY A 145 -1.23 24.10 -7.91
CA GLY A 145 -2.48 23.45 -8.30
C GLY A 145 -2.92 22.35 -7.36
N ASP A 146 -4.05 21.74 -7.71
CA ASP A 146 -4.62 20.62 -6.98
C ASP A 146 -4.11 19.30 -7.56
N TYR A 147 -3.45 18.50 -6.72
CA TYR A 147 -2.92 17.20 -7.13
C TYR A 147 -3.73 16.08 -6.49
N GLU A 148 -4.14 15.12 -7.29
CA GLU A 148 -4.72 13.85 -6.85
C GLU A 148 -3.73 12.74 -7.10
N PHE A 149 -3.45 11.97 -6.04
CA PHE A 149 -2.56 10.81 -6.05
C PHE A 149 -3.35 9.54 -5.85
N ARG A 150 -2.93 8.47 -6.51
CA ARG A 150 -3.44 7.11 -6.35
C ARG A 150 -2.26 6.15 -6.28
N VAL A 151 -2.23 5.31 -5.26
CA VAL A 151 -1.16 4.32 -5.10
C VAL A 151 -1.76 2.93 -5.01
N PHE A 152 -1.32 2.05 -5.88
CA PHE A 152 -1.67 0.64 -5.93
C PHE A 152 -0.46 -0.21 -5.55
N SER A 153 -0.67 -1.28 -4.81
CA SER A 153 0.32 -2.34 -4.66
C SER A 153 0.33 -3.25 -5.89
N LEU A 154 1.51 -3.73 -6.29
CA LEU A 154 1.63 -4.71 -7.38
C LEU A 154 2.02 -6.08 -6.80
N ASN A 155 1.32 -7.13 -7.25
CA ASN A 155 1.72 -8.50 -6.95
C ASN A 155 2.87 -8.96 -7.87
N ALA A 156 3.35 -10.19 -7.71
CA ALA A 156 4.44 -10.73 -8.54
C ALA A 156 4.10 -10.88 -10.03
N ALA A 157 2.81 -10.87 -10.37
CA ALA A 157 2.32 -10.87 -11.75
C ALA A 157 2.10 -9.45 -12.32
N LEU A 158 2.46 -8.40 -11.55
CA LEU A 158 2.23 -6.99 -11.86
C LEU A 158 0.74 -6.60 -11.93
N GLU A 159 -0.12 -7.36 -11.27
CA GLU A 159 -1.53 -7.00 -11.11
C GLU A 159 -1.68 -6.05 -9.93
N THR A 160 -2.50 -5.02 -10.11
CA THR A 160 -2.75 -3.99 -9.09
C THR A 160 -3.65 -4.50 -7.97
N SER A 161 -3.55 -3.88 -6.79
CA SER A 161 -4.59 -3.98 -5.76
C SER A 161 -5.96 -3.63 -6.35
N ALA A 162 -7.04 -4.18 -5.75
CA ALA A 162 -8.40 -3.97 -6.25
C ALA A 162 -8.79 -2.49 -6.28
N GLU A 163 -8.40 -1.77 -5.23
CA GLU A 163 -8.61 -0.33 -5.07
C GLU A 163 -7.29 0.36 -4.76
N PRO A 164 -7.11 1.64 -5.12
CA PRO A 164 -5.96 2.44 -4.72
C PRO A 164 -6.15 3.07 -3.34
N SER A 165 -5.08 3.44 -2.68
CA SER A 165 -5.10 4.55 -1.73
C SER A 165 -5.10 5.87 -2.49
N THR A 166 -5.84 6.85 -2.00
CA THR A 166 -6.00 8.16 -2.64
C THR A 166 -5.67 9.30 -1.68
N LEU A 167 -5.04 10.34 -2.21
CA LEU A 167 -4.79 11.60 -1.49
C LEU A 167 -4.99 12.77 -2.46
N THR A 168 -5.64 13.82 -1.99
CA THR A 168 -5.76 15.08 -2.74
C THR A 168 -5.20 16.20 -1.89
N GLU A 169 -4.25 16.97 -2.47
CA GLU A 169 -3.58 18.08 -1.80
C GLU A 169 -3.38 19.25 -2.77
N THR A 170 -3.49 20.47 -2.23
CA THR A 170 -3.21 21.70 -2.98
C THR A 170 -1.81 22.20 -2.67
N PHE A 171 -1.00 22.43 -3.70
CA PHE A 171 0.34 22.95 -3.57
C PHE A 171 0.44 24.35 -4.14
N SER A 172 1.14 25.23 -3.43
CA SER A 172 1.35 26.62 -3.81
C SER A 172 2.45 26.80 -4.87
N GLY A 173 3.21 25.75 -5.18
CA GLY A 173 4.31 25.86 -6.13
C GLY A 173 5.32 26.93 -5.71
N LYS A 174 5.70 27.80 -6.65
CA LYS A 174 6.58 28.95 -6.42
C LYS A 174 5.83 30.23 -6.04
N THR A 175 4.51 30.17 -5.88
CA THR A 175 3.69 31.35 -5.57
C THR A 175 3.56 31.63 -4.07
N ALA A 176 4.22 30.79 -3.23
CA ALA A 176 4.32 31.08 -1.82
C ALA A 176 4.99 32.44 -1.62
N VAL A 177 4.33 33.33 -0.86
CA VAL A 177 4.88 34.65 -0.57
C VAL A 177 6.17 34.48 0.23
N PRO A 178 7.31 35.06 -0.19
CA PRO A 178 8.54 35.03 0.59
C PRO A 178 8.34 35.66 1.97
N GLY A 179 9.12 35.20 2.94
CA GLY A 179 9.14 35.81 4.26
C GLY A 179 9.60 37.28 4.20
N ASP A 180 9.10 38.06 5.17
CA ASP A 180 9.48 39.48 5.26
C ASP A 180 11.00 39.64 5.46
N VAL A 181 11.54 40.73 4.92
CA VAL A 181 12.94 41.11 5.15
C VAL A 181 13.12 41.54 6.60
N THR A 182 14.05 40.90 7.30
CA THR A 182 14.34 41.14 8.72
C THR A 182 15.69 41.85 8.90
N GLY A 183 15.93 42.41 10.10
CA GLY A 183 17.21 43.02 10.46
C GLY A 183 17.54 44.27 9.66
N VAL A 184 16.54 44.94 9.08
CA VAL A 184 16.76 46.15 8.28
C VAL A 184 17.31 47.26 9.17
N SER A 185 18.45 47.80 8.76
CA SER A 185 19.10 48.97 9.39
C SER A 185 19.69 49.91 8.33
N ALA A 186 19.68 51.18 8.63
CA ALA A 186 20.24 52.20 7.79
C ALA A 186 21.29 52.99 8.57
N GLU A 187 22.48 53.22 8.00
CA GLU A 187 23.59 53.97 8.58
C GLU A 187 24.05 55.03 7.58
N GLN A 188 24.08 56.30 7.99
CA GLN A 188 24.57 57.39 7.16
C GLN A 188 26.08 57.63 7.42
N THR A 189 26.88 57.54 6.39
CA THR A 189 28.32 57.77 6.48
C THR A 189 28.79 58.59 5.26
N GLY A 190 29.33 59.77 5.48
CA GLY A 190 29.98 60.57 4.45
C GLY A 190 29.12 60.93 3.24
N GLY A 191 27.81 61.20 3.41
CA GLY A 191 26.90 61.54 2.31
C GLY A 191 26.26 60.31 1.62
N PHE A 192 26.57 59.12 2.06
CA PHE A 192 25.97 57.86 1.60
C PHE A 192 25.11 57.23 2.70
N VAL A 193 24.07 56.52 2.29
CA VAL A 193 23.26 55.66 3.19
C VAL A 193 23.61 54.22 2.90
N ARG A 194 24.05 53.50 3.95
CA ARG A 194 24.30 52.07 3.87
C ARG A 194 23.09 51.36 4.47
N LEU A 195 22.44 50.54 3.67
CA LEU A 195 21.38 49.64 4.11
C LEU A 195 21.99 48.28 4.42
N LYS A 196 21.52 47.65 5.52
CA LYS A 196 21.85 46.26 5.90
C LYS A 196 20.55 45.57 6.24
N TRP A 197 20.47 44.32 5.92
CA TRP A 197 19.37 43.41 6.29
C TRP A 197 19.90 42.00 6.47
N ASP A 198 19.11 41.14 7.11
CA ASP A 198 19.45 39.75 7.26
C ASP A 198 19.28 39.01 5.92
N LYS A 199 20.17 38.04 5.67
CA LYS A 199 20.07 37.22 4.48
C LYS A 199 18.81 36.37 4.54
N SER A 200 17.94 36.44 3.51
CA SER A 200 16.80 35.54 3.41
C SER A 200 17.25 34.07 3.39
N THR A 201 16.51 33.22 4.05
CA THR A 201 16.66 31.74 4.03
C THR A 201 15.83 31.11 2.93
N ASP A 202 14.90 31.85 2.31
CA ASP A 202 14.04 31.36 1.25
C ASP A 202 14.84 31.10 -0.02
N LEU A 203 14.78 29.88 -0.52
CA LEU A 203 15.56 29.45 -1.69
C LEU A 203 15.16 30.19 -2.95
N ASP A 204 13.92 30.54 -3.13
CA ASP A 204 13.39 31.31 -4.26
C ASP A 204 13.91 32.75 -4.27
N VAL A 205 14.12 33.36 -3.10
CA VAL A 205 14.75 34.70 -2.96
C VAL A 205 16.25 34.62 -3.23
N THR A 206 16.93 33.60 -2.69
CA THR A 206 18.40 33.47 -2.81
C THR A 206 18.87 32.96 -4.16
N HIS A 207 17.99 32.26 -4.93
CA HIS A 207 18.32 31.67 -6.23
C HIS A 207 17.36 32.13 -7.34
N GLY A 208 17.29 33.43 -7.55
CA GLY A 208 16.56 34.04 -8.65
C GLY A 208 15.50 35.07 -8.26
N GLY A 209 15.36 35.33 -6.95
CA GLY A 209 14.52 36.41 -6.44
C GLY A 209 15.20 37.78 -6.44
N PHE A 210 14.43 38.82 -6.14
CA PHE A 210 14.88 40.17 -6.08
C PHE A 210 14.50 40.80 -4.74
N VAL A 211 15.33 41.68 -4.24
CA VAL A 211 15.01 42.59 -3.14
C VAL A 211 14.82 43.96 -3.73
N TYR A 212 13.64 44.53 -3.62
CA TYR A 212 13.35 45.87 -4.05
C TYR A 212 13.64 46.84 -2.92
N ILE A 213 14.46 47.87 -3.22
CA ILE A 213 14.78 48.95 -2.29
C ILE A 213 14.07 50.19 -2.83
N ARG A 214 13.15 50.74 -2.03
CA ARG A 214 12.48 51.99 -2.37
C ARG A 214 12.68 53.00 -1.26
N HIS A 215 12.73 54.27 -1.61
CA HIS A 215 12.84 55.34 -0.67
C HIS A 215 11.80 56.45 -0.95
N ASP A 216 11.31 57.07 0.08
CA ASP A 216 10.44 58.24 -0.01
C ASP A 216 11.22 59.47 0.49
N SER A 217 11.62 60.31 -0.44
CA SER A 217 12.40 61.55 -0.14
C SER A 217 11.51 62.67 0.43
N SER A 218 10.20 62.55 0.34
CA SER A 218 9.26 63.57 0.83
C SER A 218 8.95 63.39 2.33
N ARG A 219 9.38 62.28 2.92
CA ARG A 219 9.10 61.93 4.32
C ARG A 219 10.35 61.74 5.16
N THR A 220 10.45 62.58 6.18
CA THR A 220 11.57 62.52 7.16
C THR A 220 11.17 61.88 8.50
N ASP A 221 9.89 61.50 8.64
CA ASP A 221 9.30 61.01 9.90
C ASP A 221 9.18 59.48 9.98
N GLY A 222 9.62 58.78 8.92
CA GLY A 222 9.55 57.29 8.88
C GLY A 222 8.16 56.72 8.64
N THR A 223 7.19 57.53 8.26
CA THR A 223 5.78 57.08 8.06
C THR A 223 5.42 56.83 6.61
N GLY A 224 6.41 56.78 5.70
CA GLY A 224 6.21 56.43 4.29
C GLY A 224 5.70 55.00 4.09
N THR A 225 4.85 54.80 3.09
CA THR A 225 4.38 53.43 2.71
C THR A 225 5.15 53.00 1.46
N PHE A 226 5.25 51.71 1.25
CA PHE A 226 5.93 51.11 0.10
C PHE A 226 5.31 51.55 -1.23
N GLU A 227 4.00 51.79 -1.28
CA GLU A 227 3.26 52.22 -2.46
C GLU A 227 3.61 53.69 -2.86
N ASN A 228 4.04 54.51 -1.90
CA ASN A 228 4.34 55.92 -2.12
C ASN A 228 5.85 56.18 -2.30
N ALA A 229 6.66 55.16 -2.18
CA ALA A 229 8.11 55.26 -2.36
C ALA A 229 8.49 55.16 -3.85
N VAL A 230 9.64 55.75 -4.23
CA VAL A 230 10.24 55.67 -5.58
C VAL A 230 11.37 54.64 -5.58
N ASP A 231 11.53 53.94 -6.71
CA ASP A 231 12.60 52.97 -6.92
C ASP A 231 14.00 53.64 -6.99
#